data_f9026f8fa2dc87554cd280701c1bfaf8
#
_entry.id   f9026f8fa2dc87554cd280701c1bfaf8
#
_cell.length_a   1.000
_cell.length_b   1.000
_cell.length_c   1.000
_cell.angle_alpha   90.00
_cell.angle_beta   90.00
_cell.angle_gamma   90.00
#
_symmetry.space_group_name_H-M   'P 1'
#
loop_
_entity.id
_entity.type
_entity.pdbx_description
1 polymer ?
#
loop_
_entity_poly.entity_id
_entity_poly.type
_entity_poly.pdbx_seq_one_letter_code
_entity_poly.pdbx_strand_id
1 'polypeptide(L)'
;MIVKLHGIHKVRAKLASGGTVTYHYAWRGGPRILSKPGTEAYAAEFLRHKEQAKPRDTVATLIDAYMTFEGRPNTDWLALAETTRRDHEYAFGIIRKQFGDYPLRLAQGSDMKQEVRRWHRSFATNPRKADKLMFSLSRLFSYGIEQGLVKENPCTGIPRLYDGSRRDFLWTDEQVALFRAEAPPHLLLPFEIAVNTGQRQGDILALAWNAYDGEYLRFHQSKGGVRLKVKVAAGLKVALDGMPRDHLRICLNSRGRPWTKDGFKTSWGKELDRLGIEDVTFHDLRGTFITARRMEGSSIEDIALISGHSVSEIRRVLEKHYLSPKQEASDKVIRRMDRTQRKRKA
;
A
#
# COMPACT_ATOMS: atom_id res chain seq x y z
N MET A 1 -17.37 3.98 44.47
CA MET A 1 -16.02 3.78 43.85
C MET A 1 -15.21 5.06 44.04
N ILE A 2 -14.09 5.01 44.78
CA ILE A 2 -13.25 6.22 45.00
C ILE A 2 -12.32 6.35 43.81
N VAL A 3 -12.62 7.27 42.90
CA VAL A 3 -11.74 7.59 41.77
C VAL A 3 -10.56 8.41 42.28
N LYS A 4 -9.34 7.85 42.22
CA LYS A 4 -8.12 8.61 42.51
C LYS A 4 -7.82 9.58 41.36
N LEU A 5 -8.07 10.87 41.57
CA LEU A 5 -7.72 11.91 40.59
C LEU A 5 -6.26 12.30 40.74
N HIS A 6 -5.46 12.17 39.68
CA HIS A 6 -4.04 12.50 39.65
C HIS A 6 -3.80 13.88 39.00
N GLY A 7 -2.82 14.62 39.51
CA GLY A 7 -2.36 15.90 38.95
C GLY A 7 -3.08 17.15 39.47
N ILE A 8 -3.90 17.03 40.53
CA ILE A 8 -4.52 18.18 41.18
C ILE A 8 -3.43 18.96 41.91
N HIS A 9 -3.35 20.27 41.65
CA HIS A 9 -2.48 21.19 42.35
C HIS A 9 -3.20 21.85 43.53
N LYS A 10 -2.58 21.80 44.74
CA LYS A 10 -3.16 22.33 45.97
C LYS A 10 -2.35 23.53 46.46
N VAL A 11 -3.01 24.65 46.73
CA VAL A 11 -2.39 25.87 47.24
C VAL A 11 -3.06 26.19 48.58
N ARG A 12 -2.22 26.34 49.62
CA ARG A 12 -2.70 26.80 50.95
C ARG A 12 -2.55 28.31 51.06
N ALA A 13 -3.60 28.98 51.47
CA ALA A 13 -3.59 30.42 51.71
C ALA A 13 -4.13 30.73 53.13
N LYS A 14 -3.47 31.66 53.83
CA LYS A 14 -3.97 32.20 55.10
C LYS A 14 -5.05 33.26 54.83
N LEU A 15 -6.15 33.15 55.52
CA LEU A 15 -7.22 34.14 55.47
C LEU A 15 -6.94 35.28 56.42
N ALA A 16 -7.49 36.48 56.13
CA ALA A 16 -7.36 37.65 57.01
C ALA A 16 -7.95 37.40 58.42
N SER A 17 -8.87 36.43 58.53
CA SER A 17 -9.46 35.97 59.80
C SER A 17 -8.59 35.01 60.61
N GLY A 18 -7.35 34.74 60.18
CA GLY A 18 -6.40 33.82 60.85
C GLY A 18 -6.51 32.35 60.50
N GLY A 19 -7.52 31.94 59.73
CA GLY A 19 -7.73 30.57 59.24
C GLY A 19 -6.89 30.23 58.00
N THR A 20 -6.71 28.92 57.71
CA THR A 20 -6.06 28.45 56.49
C THR A 20 -7.03 27.75 55.57
N VAL A 21 -7.09 28.13 54.28
CA VAL A 21 -7.92 27.50 53.24
C VAL A 21 -6.99 26.84 52.19
N THR A 22 -7.40 25.65 51.75
CA THR A 22 -6.69 24.96 50.66
C THR A 22 -7.54 25.10 49.40
N TYR A 23 -6.97 25.74 48.38
CA TYR A 23 -7.55 25.84 47.06
C TYR A 23 -7.04 24.70 46.19
N HIS A 24 -7.97 24.10 45.45
CA HIS A 24 -7.66 23.03 44.49
C HIS A 24 -7.73 23.57 43.07
N TYR A 25 -6.70 23.28 42.27
CA TYR A 25 -6.62 23.63 40.87
C TYR A 25 -6.50 22.35 40.03
N ALA A 26 -7.09 22.32 38.87
CA ALA A 26 -7.05 21.14 38.01
C ALA A 26 -5.63 20.68 37.64
N TRP A 27 -4.68 21.63 37.59
CA TRP A 27 -3.21 21.43 37.50
C TRP A 27 -2.49 22.72 37.93
N ARG A 28 -1.16 22.71 38.00
CA ARG A 28 -0.39 23.89 38.32
C ARG A 28 -0.57 24.97 37.26
N GLY A 29 -1.12 26.12 37.61
CA GLY A 29 -1.50 27.21 36.71
C GLY A 29 -2.81 27.02 35.98
N GLY A 30 -3.56 25.96 36.28
CA GLY A 30 -4.89 25.66 35.68
C GLY A 30 -6.04 26.33 36.41
N PRO A 31 -7.29 26.10 35.96
CA PRO A 31 -8.47 26.66 36.60
C PRO A 31 -8.69 26.07 37.99
N ARG A 32 -9.29 26.89 38.86
CA ARG A 32 -9.69 26.49 40.21
C ARG A 32 -10.89 25.56 40.15
N ILE A 33 -10.86 24.46 40.91
CA ILE A 33 -12.02 23.60 41.13
C ILE A 33 -12.80 24.17 42.29
N LEU A 34 -14.06 24.49 42.02
CA LEU A 34 -14.95 25.18 43.02
C LEU A 34 -15.75 24.16 43.84
N SER A 35 -16.06 23.01 43.26
CA SER A 35 -16.78 21.93 43.94
C SER A 35 -16.02 21.38 45.14
N LYS A 36 -16.77 20.83 46.11
CA LYS A 36 -16.21 20.29 47.38
C LYS A 36 -15.37 19.04 47.10
N PRO A 37 -14.11 18.99 47.57
CA PRO A 37 -13.27 17.82 47.39
C PRO A 37 -13.93 16.52 47.89
N GLY A 38 -13.76 15.43 47.15
CA GLY A 38 -14.34 14.12 47.48
C GLY A 38 -15.78 13.90 47.02
N THR A 39 -16.41 14.87 46.37
CA THR A 39 -17.73 14.73 45.77
C THR A 39 -17.67 14.32 44.31
N GLU A 40 -18.76 13.77 43.77
CA GLU A 40 -18.89 13.46 42.36
C GLU A 40 -18.78 14.72 41.49
N ALA A 41 -19.40 15.83 41.95
CA ALA A 41 -19.29 17.14 41.30
C ALA A 41 -17.82 17.61 41.17
N TYR A 42 -17.00 17.36 42.17
CA TYR A 42 -15.57 17.69 42.15
C TYR A 42 -14.83 16.88 41.07
N ALA A 43 -15.12 15.59 40.95
CA ALA A 43 -14.53 14.74 39.93
C ALA A 43 -15.00 15.16 38.51
N ALA A 44 -16.27 15.44 38.35
CA ALA A 44 -16.84 15.91 37.09
C ALA A 44 -16.27 17.27 36.65
N GLU A 45 -16.09 18.22 37.60
CA GLU A 45 -15.50 19.52 37.31
C GLU A 45 -14.03 19.40 36.93
N PHE A 46 -13.25 18.55 37.60
CA PHE A 46 -11.87 18.26 37.24
C PHE A 46 -11.77 17.67 35.83
N LEU A 47 -12.59 16.68 35.49
CA LEU A 47 -12.59 16.05 34.18
C LEU A 47 -13.00 17.05 33.09
N ARG A 48 -14.01 17.89 33.33
CA ARG A 48 -14.41 18.95 32.41
C ARG A 48 -13.27 19.94 32.13
N HIS A 49 -12.55 20.38 33.18
CA HIS A 49 -11.39 21.26 33.01
C HIS A 49 -10.27 20.59 32.23
N LYS A 50 -10.01 19.29 32.47
CA LYS A 50 -9.04 18.51 31.71
C LYS A 50 -9.45 18.39 30.24
N GLU A 51 -10.70 18.20 29.95
CA GLU A 51 -11.22 18.09 28.60
C GLU A 51 -11.15 19.42 27.84
N GLN A 52 -11.49 20.54 28.51
CA GLN A 52 -11.35 21.90 27.97
C GLN A 52 -9.89 22.32 27.74
N ALA A 53 -8.95 21.76 28.50
CA ALA A 53 -7.51 22.03 28.36
C ALA A 53 -6.84 21.21 27.25
N LYS A 54 -7.53 20.21 26.68
CA LYS A 54 -6.96 19.49 25.53
C LYS A 54 -6.77 20.49 24.40
N PRO A 55 -5.59 20.48 23.74
CA PRO A 55 -5.39 21.31 22.54
C PRO A 55 -6.50 21.00 21.53
N ARG A 56 -7.15 22.04 21.00
CA ARG A 56 -8.15 21.84 19.94
C ARG A 56 -7.53 21.31 18.66
N ASP A 57 -6.27 21.69 18.39
CA ASP A 57 -5.55 21.32 17.20
C ASP A 57 -4.47 20.26 17.56
N THR A 58 -4.84 19.00 17.40
CA THR A 58 -3.98 17.84 17.67
C THR A 58 -3.83 16.96 16.43
N VAL A 59 -2.92 16.00 16.46
CA VAL A 59 -2.80 15.00 15.39
C VAL A 59 -4.10 14.20 15.24
N ALA A 60 -4.85 13.95 16.32
CA ALA A 60 -6.16 13.30 16.22
C ALA A 60 -7.18 14.15 15.44
N THR A 61 -7.24 15.45 15.72
CA THR A 61 -8.13 16.35 14.97
C THR A 61 -7.70 16.52 13.53
N LEU A 62 -6.41 16.43 13.22
CA LEU A 62 -5.91 16.41 11.84
C LEU A 62 -6.34 15.14 11.10
N ILE A 63 -6.32 13.97 11.77
CA ILE A 63 -6.84 12.72 11.19
C ILE A 63 -8.33 12.87 10.87
N ASP A 64 -9.11 13.41 11.82
CA ASP A 64 -10.55 13.62 11.64
C ASP A 64 -10.81 14.59 10.47
N ALA A 65 -10.06 15.70 10.38
CA ALA A 65 -10.17 16.65 9.28
C ALA A 65 -9.77 16.07 7.91
N TYR A 66 -8.78 15.16 7.88
CA TYR A 66 -8.40 14.47 6.65
C TYR A 66 -9.48 13.51 6.16
N MET A 67 -10.17 12.82 7.07
CA MET A 67 -11.23 11.88 6.73
C MET A 67 -12.57 12.57 6.50
N THR A 68 -12.87 13.65 7.28
CA THR A 68 -14.15 14.34 7.26
C THR A 68 -13.94 15.85 7.32
N PHE A 69 -14.69 16.60 6.51
CA PHE A 69 -14.73 18.05 6.53
C PHE A 69 -16.17 18.51 6.76
N GLU A 70 -16.40 19.35 7.77
CA GLU A 70 -17.74 19.86 8.14
C GLU A 70 -18.82 18.76 8.26
N GLY A 71 -18.46 17.61 8.86
CA GLY A 71 -19.37 16.47 9.05
C GLY A 71 -19.65 15.66 7.78
N ARG A 72 -18.96 15.96 6.66
CA ARG A 72 -19.02 15.19 5.41
C ARG A 72 -17.66 14.55 5.14
N PRO A 73 -17.61 13.40 4.46
CA PRO A 73 -16.33 12.84 4.02
C PRO A 73 -15.55 13.83 3.13
N ASN A 74 -14.26 14.02 3.41
CA ASN A 74 -13.39 14.88 2.62
C ASN A 74 -13.30 14.36 1.18
N THR A 75 -13.34 15.26 0.18
CA THR A 75 -13.27 14.90 -1.24
C THR A 75 -11.98 14.17 -1.60
N ASP A 76 -10.84 14.59 -1.04
CA ASP A 76 -9.54 13.92 -1.26
C ASP A 76 -9.53 12.52 -0.67
N TRP A 77 -10.19 12.33 0.48
CA TRP A 77 -10.40 11.02 1.09
C TRP A 77 -11.27 10.13 0.22
N LEU A 78 -12.37 10.65 -0.31
CA LEU A 78 -13.28 9.90 -1.19
C LEU A 78 -12.64 9.54 -2.53
N ALA A 79 -11.72 10.36 -3.04
CA ALA A 79 -10.99 10.09 -4.28
C ALA A 79 -10.02 8.90 -4.16
N LEU A 80 -9.65 8.50 -2.94
CA LEU A 80 -8.82 7.33 -2.72
C LEU A 80 -9.57 6.03 -3.02
N ALA A 81 -8.88 5.06 -3.61
CA ALA A 81 -9.41 3.71 -3.75
C ALA A 81 -9.77 3.11 -2.37
N GLU A 82 -10.82 2.31 -2.30
CA GLU A 82 -11.32 1.71 -1.06
C GLU A 82 -10.21 0.96 -0.27
N THR A 83 -9.36 0.20 -0.99
CA THR A 83 -8.23 -0.50 -0.37
C THR A 83 -7.22 0.46 0.27
N THR A 84 -6.98 1.61 -0.35
CA THR A 84 -6.09 2.64 0.18
C THR A 84 -6.70 3.30 1.42
N ARG A 85 -8.01 3.57 1.40
CA ARG A 85 -8.72 4.10 2.58
C ARG A 85 -8.62 3.14 3.76
N ARG A 86 -8.88 1.84 3.55
CA ARG A 86 -8.73 0.82 4.61
C ARG A 86 -7.31 0.75 5.17
N ASP A 87 -6.29 0.81 4.30
CA ASP A 87 -4.90 0.84 4.73
C ASP A 87 -4.60 2.09 5.60
N HIS A 88 -5.11 3.25 5.22
CA HIS A 88 -4.98 4.49 6.00
C HIS A 88 -5.78 4.43 7.31
N GLU A 89 -7.02 3.95 7.32
CA GLU A 89 -7.84 3.79 8.52
C GLU A 89 -7.13 2.93 9.58
N TYR A 90 -6.59 1.78 9.15
CA TYR A 90 -5.77 0.94 10.02
C TYR A 90 -4.55 1.68 10.57
N ALA A 91 -3.83 2.38 9.71
CA ALA A 91 -2.66 3.15 10.11
C ALA A 91 -3.02 4.30 11.05
N PHE A 92 -4.09 5.05 10.76
CA PHE A 92 -4.58 6.15 11.59
C PHE A 92 -5.03 5.68 12.97
N GLY A 93 -5.58 4.48 13.09
CA GLY A 93 -5.87 3.87 14.39
C GLY A 93 -4.61 3.70 15.26
N ILE A 94 -3.48 3.31 14.66
CA ILE A 94 -2.19 3.16 15.35
C ILE A 94 -1.55 4.53 15.62
N ILE A 95 -1.58 5.44 14.64
CA ILE A 95 -1.05 6.80 14.74
C ILE A 95 -1.78 7.59 15.83
N ARG A 96 -3.10 7.46 15.90
CA ARG A 96 -3.93 8.11 16.92
C ARG A 96 -3.57 7.66 18.33
N LYS A 97 -3.29 6.38 18.53
CA LYS A 97 -2.83 5.85 19.82
C LYS A 97 -1.48 6.41 20.25
N GLN A 98 -0.57 6.64 19.30
CA GLN A 98 0.79 7.11 19.57
C GLN A 98 0.88 8.63 19.68
N PHE A 99 0.26 9.35 18.74
CA PHE A 99 0.45 10.77 18.54
C PHE A 99 -0.85 11.58 18.67
N GLY A 100 -2.01 10.94 18.90
CA GLY A 100 -3.31 11.60 18.81
C GLY A 100 -3.43 12.86 19.63
N ASP A 101 -2.97 12.84 20.85
CA ASP A 101 -3.01 13.99 21.79
C ASP A 101 -1.87 15.02 21.56
N TYR A 102 -0.98 14.76 20.59
CA TYR A 102 0.15 15.65 20.33
C TYR A 102 -0.34 16.94 19.66
N PRO A 103 -0.08 18.14 20.25
CA PRO A 103 -0.52 19.41 19.68
C PRO A 103 0.13 19.69 18.33
N LEU A 104 -0.63 20.08 17.32
CA LEU A 104 -0.11 20.35 15.95
C LEU A 104 0.98 21.41 15.94
N ARG A 105 0.87 22.43 16.79
CA ARG A 105 1.92 23.47 16.93
C ARG A 105 3.31 22.93 17.33
N LEU A 106 3.32 21.76 18.03
CA LEU A 106 4.54 21.06 18.45
C LEU A 106 4.84 19.85 17.52
N ALA A 107 3.89 19.43 16.71
CA ALA A 107 4.00 18.27 15.81
C ALA A 107 4.84 18.58 14.55
N GLN A 108 5.78 19.49 14.65
CA GLN A 108 6.69 19.94 13.61
C GLN A 108 8.05 20.25 14.20
N GLY A 109 9.10 20.26 13.38
CA GLY A 109 10.46 20.49 13.85
C GLY A 109 11.23 19.23 14.27
N SER A 110 12.42 19.44 14.83
CA SER A 110 13.40 18.38 15.09
C SER A 110 12.92 17.33 16.09
N ASP A 111 12.23 17.75 17.15
CA ASP A 111 11.83 16.87 18.24
C ASP A 111 10.76 15.88 17.78
N MET A 112 9.74 16.38 17.08
CA MET A 112 8.74 15.50 16.48
C MET A 112 9.35 14.54 15.44
N LYS A 113 10.30 15.01 14.64
CA LYS A 113 11.01 14.17 13.68
C LYS A 113 11.78 13.03 14.36
N GLN A 114 12.40 13.31 15.52
CA GLN A 114 13.09 12.28 16.31
C GLN A 114 12.10 11.27 16.91
N GLU A 115 10.95 11.73 17.41
CA GLU A 115 9.88 10.87 17.92
C GLU A 115 9.34 9.95 16.82
N VAL A 116 9.03 10.50 15.64
CA VAL A 116 8.56 9.74 14.47
C VAL A 116 9.62 8.71 14.06
N ARG A 117 10.91 9.07 14.06
CA ARG A 117 11.99 8.13 13.73
C ARG A 117 12.09 6.99 14.75
N ARG A 118 11.98 7.27 16.06
CA ARG A 118 11.98 6.25 17.11
C ARG A 118 10.77 5.31 16.96
N TRP A 119 9.59 5.88 16.79
CA TRP A 119 8.37 5.12 16.57
C TRP A 119 8.44 4.23 15.31
N HIS A 120 8.94 4.76 14.20
CA HIS A 120 9.14 3.99 12.97
C HIS A 120 10.07 2.79 13.20
N ARG A 121 11.19 3.01 13.89
CA ARG A 121 12.15 1.95 14.23
C ARG A 121 11.61 0.92 15.22
N SER A 122 10.62 1.25 16.04
CA SER A 122 10.00 0.26 16.93
C SER A 122 9.29 -0.87 16.18
N PHE A 123 8.99 -0.69 14.90
CA PHE A 123 8.45 -1.71 14.01
C PHE A 123 9.52 -2.39 13.13
N ALA A 124 10.79 -2.32 13.46
CA ALA A 124 11.89 -2.86 12.63
C ALA A 124 11.77 -4.36 12.36
N THR A 125 11.11 -5.13 13.23
CA THR A 125 10.81 -6.56 13.02
C THR A 125 9.78 -6.79 11.90
N ASN A 126 9.02 -5.74 11.51
CA ASN A 126 8.10 -5.78 10.38
C ASN A 126 8.26 -4.52 9.52
N PRO A 127 9.36 -4.41 8.76
CA PRO A 127 9.73 -3.17 8.07
C PRO A 127 8.70 -2.71 7.04
N ARG A 128 7.98 -3.64 6.38
CA ARG A 128 6.88 -3.26 5.47
C ARG A 128 5.71 -2.58 6.18
N LYS A 129 5.37 -3.06 7.38
CA LYS A 129 4.34 -2.42 8.21
C LYS A 129 4.83 -1.04 8.66
N ALA A 130 6.07 -0.94 9.13
CA ALA A 130 6.68 0.32 9.53
C ALA A 130 6.56 1.38 8.42
N ASP A 131 6.96 1.02 7.20
CA ASP A 131 6.93 1.95 6.06
C ASP A 131 5.50 2.30 5.60
N LYS A 132 4.55 1.38 5.72
CA LYS A 132 3.12 1.69 5.47
C LYS A 132 2.56 2.70 6.48
N LEU A 133 2.90 2.53 7.76
CA LEU A 133 2.51 3.46 8.81
C LEU A 133 3.13 4.84 8.59
N MET A 134 4.42 4.87 8.25
CA MET A 134 5.15 6.10 7.91
C MET A 134 4.55 6.81 6.69
N PHE A 135 4.16 6.05 5.65
CA PHE A 135 3.51 6.60 4.46
C PHE A 135 2.18 7.30 4.83
N SER A 136 1.36 6.65 5.66
CA SER A 136 0.07 7.22 6.10
C SER A 136 0.27 8.46 6.96
N LEU A 137 1.25 8.45 7.89
CA LEU A 137 1.59 9.61 8.71
C LEU A 137 2.10 10.77 7.84
N SER A 138 2.98 10.47 6.88
CA SER A 138 3.51 11.47 5.96
C SER A 138 2.41 12.11 5.10
N ARG A 139 1.45 11.31 4.58
CA ARG A 139 0.30 11.82 3.83
C ARG A 139 -0.59 12.73 4.69
N LEU A 140 -0.81 12.35 5.95
CA LEU A 140 -1.56 13.16 6.91
C LEU A 140 -0.92 14.54 7.13
N PHE A 141 0.40 14.59 7.37
CA PHE A 141 1.10 15.86 7.54
C PHE A 141 1.19 16.67 6.25
N SER A 142 1.29 16.03 5.09
CA SER A 142 1.21 16.74 3.81
C SER A 142 -0.15 17.43 3.63
N TYR A 143 -1.24 16.75 3.96
CA TYR A 143 -2.56 17.36 4.01
C TYR A 143 -2.61 18.53 5.00
N GLY A 144 -2.03 18.36 6.20
CA GLY A 144 -1.95 19.45 7.19
C GLY A 144 -1.21 20.68 6.67
N ILE A 145 -0.18 20.50 5.84
CA ILE A 145 0.54 21.62 5.16
C ILE A 145 -0.36 22.27 4.11
N GLU A 146 -1.03 21.47 3.27
CA GLU A 146 -1.97 21.95 2.24
C GLU A 146 -3.11 22.80 2.85
N GLN A 147 -3.55 22.44 4.08
CA GLN A 147 -4.57 23.18 4.84
C GLN A 147 -4.01 24.33 5.71
N GLY A 148 -2.70 24.56 5.72
CA GLY A 148 -2.06 25.59 6.54
C GLY A 148 -2.07 25.31 8.06
N LEU A 149 -2.36 24.07 8.46
CA LEU A 149 -2.43 23.65 9.87
C LEU A 149 -1.07 23.35 10.48
N VAL A 150 -0.11 22.94 9.65
CA VAL A 150 1.29 22.69 10.01
C VAL A 150 2.22 23.25 8.93
N LYS A 151 3.46 23.54 9.28
CA LYS A 151 4.45 24.12 8.34
C LYS A 151 5.38 23.08 7.73
N GLU A 152 5.61 21.97 8.44
CA GLU A 152 6.57 20.95 8.06
C GLU A 152 6.01 19.54 8.23
N ASN A 153 6.52 18.63 7.42
CA ASN A 153 6.20 17.21 7.53
C ASN A 153 7.35 16.50 8.28
N PRO A 154 7.13 16.04 9.53
CA PRO A 154 8.17 15.43 10.35
C PRO A 154 8.68 14.09 9.80
N CYS A 155 7.99 13.49 8.81
CA CYS A 155 8.41 12.25 8.15
C CYS A 155 9.48 12.49 7.07
N THR A 156 9.68 13.73 6.63
CA THR A 156 10.59 14.07 5.52
C THR A 156 12.02 13.68 5.85
N GLY A 157 12.67 12.95 4.93
CA GLY A 157 14.07 12.52 5.07
C GLY A 157 14.30 11.39 6.09
N ILE A 158 13.25 10.72 6.57
CA ILE A 158 13.39 9.46 7.31
C ILE A 158 13.48 8.32 6.29
N PRO A 159 14.58 7.55 6.26
CA PRO A 159 14.75 6.46 5.31
C PRO A 159 13.76 5.32 5.61
N ARG A 160 13.43 4.56 4.57
CA ARG A 160 12.63 3.34 4.70
C ARG A 160 13.41 2.27 5.46
N LEU A 161 12.70 1.38 6.15
CA LEU A 161 13.27 0.20 6.80
C LEU A 161 13.25 -1.02 5.86
N TYR A 162 12.29 -1.06 4.92
CA TYR A 162 12.19 -2.14 3.96
C TYR A 162 12.95 -1.78 2.67
N ASP A 163 14.01 -2.50 2.41
CA ASP A 163 14.84 -2.40 1.20
C ASP A 163 14.61 -3.53 0.20
N GLY A 164 13.84 -4.55 0.60
CA GLY A 164 13.57 -5.70 -0.25
C GLY A 164 12.78 -5.34 -1.51
N SER A 165 13.24 -5.85 -2.62
CA SER A 165 12.58 -5.74 -3.93
C SER A 165 12.23 -7.13 -4.43
N ARG A 166 10.97 -7.34 -4.87
CA ARG A 166 10.60 -8.58 -5.58
C ARG A 166 10.88 -8.51 -7.08
N ARG A 167 11.49 -7.42 -7.54
CA ARG A 167 11.84 -7.27 -8.96
C ARG A 167 12.92 -8.26 -9.42
N ASP A 168 13.61 -8.87 -8.47
CA ASP A 168 14.68 -9.83 -8.73
C ASP A 168 14.17 -11.27 -8.91
N PHE A 169 12.88 -11.50 -8.65
CA PHE A 169 12.25 -12.81 -8.76
C PHE A 169 11.52 -12.94 -10.09
N LEU A 170 12.03 -13.79 -10.95
CA LEU A 170 11.38 -14.21 -12.20
C LEU A 170 11.13 -15.71 -12.15
N TRP A 171 10.06 -16.13 -12.79
CA TRP A 171 9.84 -17.56 -13.04
C TRP A 171 10.84 -18.07 -14.07
N THR A 172 11.47 -19.21 -13.79
CA THR A 172 12.31 -19.89 -14.77
C THR A 172 11.46 -20.63 -15.79
N ASP A 173 12.05 -20.99 -16.93
CA ASP A 173 11.35 -21.76 -17.97
C ASP A 173 10.91 -23.13 -17.45
N GLU A 174 11.70 -23.76 -16.57
CA GLU A 174 11.41 -25.03 -15.93
C GLU A 174 10.22 -24.90 -14.95
N GLN A 175 10.19 -23.85 -14.15
CA GLN A 175 9.05 -23.57 -13.25
C GLN A 175 7.76 -23.31 -14.04
N VAL A 176 7.85 -22.55 -15.13
CA VAL A 176 6.71 -22.30 -16.05
C VAL A 176 6.23 -23.61 -16.66
N ALA A 177 7.14 -24.46 -17.15
CA ALA A 177 6.78 -25.75 -17.75
C ALA A 177 6.16 -26.71 -16.72
N LEU A 178 6.75 -26.79 -15.52
CA LEU A 178 6.24 -27.62 -14.42
C LEU A 178 4.84 -27.19 -14.01
N PHE A 179 4.61 -25.89 -13.78
CA PHE A 179 3.30 -25.38 -13.39
C PHE A 179 2.24 -25.64 -14.49
N ARG A 180 2.62 -25.48 -15.76
CA ARG A 180 1.77 -25.74 -16.90
C ARG A 180 1.35 -27.21 -17.02
N ALA A 181 2.25 -28.14 -16.69
CA ALA A 181 1.99 -29.58 -16.78
C ALA A 181 1.13 -30.09 -15.60
N GLU A 182 1.34 -29.56 -14.41
CA GLU A 182 0.85 -30.17 -13.17
C GLU A 182 -0.27 -29.37 -12.46
N ALA A 183 -0.43 -28.07 -12.78
CA ALA A 183 -1.40 -27.24 -12.08
C ALA A 183 -2.85 -27.59 -12.44
N PRO A 184 -3.78 -27.55 -11.48
CA PRO A 184 -5.17 -27.83 -11.72
C PRO A 184 -5.81 -26.74 -12.62
N PRO A 185 -6.84 -27.10 -13.42
CA PRO A 185 -7.42 -26.20 -14.43
C PRO A 185 -7.84 -24.82 -13.91
N HIS A 186 -8.36 -24.75 -12.68
CA HIS A 186 -8.80 -23.49 -12.05
C HIS A 186 -7.65 -22.53 -11.67
N LEU A 187 -6.40 -23.01 -11.59
CA LEU A 187 -5.20 -22.20 -11.43
C LEU A 187 -4.43 -22.05 -12.74
N LEU A 188 -4.52 -23.04 -13.63
CA LEU A 188 -3.82 -23.05 -14.91
C LEU A 188 -4.34 -21.93 -15.84
N LEU A 189 -5.65 -21.69 -15.94
CA LEU A 189 -6.18 -20.67 -16.84
C LEU A 189 -5.74 -19.24 -16.44
N PRO A 190 -5.85 -18.80 -15.16
CA PRO A 190 -5.29 -17.50 -14.76
C PRO A 190 -3.76 -17.42 -14.99
N PHE A 191 -3.04 -18.52 -14.81
CA PHE A 191 -1.61 -18.58 -15.09
C PHE A 191 -1.33 -18.35 -16.58
N GLU A 192 -1.99 -19.06 -17.49
CA GLU A 192 -1.80 -18.88 -18.91
C GLU A 192 -2.14 -17.46 -19.38
N ILE A 193 -3.19 -16.87 -18.83
CA ILE A 193 -3.49 -15.46 -19.12
C ILE A 193 -2.35 -14.56 -18.66
N ALA A 194 -1.79 -14.80 -17.47
CA ALA A 194 -0.70 -13.99 -16.92
C ALA A 194 0.58 -14.11 -17.74
N VAL A 195 0.99 -15.33 -18.09
CA VAL A 195 2.21 -15.63 -18.88
C VAL A 195 2.11 -15.03 -20.29
N ASN A 196 0.92 -15.03 -20.90
CA ASN A 196 0.73 -14.53 -22.25
C ASN A 196 0.48 -13.02 -22.34
N THR A 197 0.08 -12.35 -21.25
CA THR A 197 -0.34 -10.94 -21.31
C THR A 197 0.36 -10.03 -20.31
N GLY A 198 1.03 -10.60 -19.30
CA GLY A 198 1.65 -9.85 -18.24
C GLY A 198 0.68 -9.01 -17.37
N GLN A 199 -0.62 -9.33 -17.36
CA GLN A 199 -1.62 -8.56 -16.62
C GLN A 199 -1.57 -8.83 -15.12
N ARG A 200 -2.13 -7.89 -14.33
CA ARG A 200 -2.17 -8.02 -12.86
C ARG A 200 -3.19 -9.08 -12.44
N GLN A 201 -2.88 -9.82 -11.36
CA GLN A 201 -3.78 -10.84 -10.80
C GLN A 201 -5.23 -10.36 -10.68
N GLY A 202 -5.44 -9.20 -10.09
CA GLY A 202 -6.79 -8.67 -9.88
C GLY A 202 -7.55 -8.41 -11.18
N ASP A 203 -6.85 -7.93 -12.21
CA ASP A 203 -7.45 -7.65 -13.51
C ASP A 203 -7.79 -8.96 -14.28
N ILE A 204 -6.93 -10.00 -14.15
CA ILE A 204 -7.18 -11.34 -14.71
C ILE A 204 -8.38 -12.01 -14.04
N LEU A 205 -8.43 -12.02 -12.70
CA LEU A 205 -9.53 -12.65 -11.97
C LEU A 205 -10.86 -11.90 -12.14
N ALA A 206 -10.80 -10.63 -12.53
CA ALA A 206 -11.99 -9.83 -12.85
C ALA A 206 -12.48 -9.96 -14.28
N LEU A 207 -11.78 -10.68 -15.18
CA LEU A 207 -12.21 -10.86 -16.57
C LEU A 207 -13.58 -11.52 -16.65
N ALA A 208 -14.43 -10.95 -17.49
CA ALA A 208 -15.72 -11.52 -17.85
C ALA A 208 -15.71 -11.95 -19.32
N TRP A 209 -16.60 -12.87 -19.72
CA TRP A 209 -16.65 -13.40 -21.07
C TRP A 209 -16.94 -12.34 -22.14
N ASN A 210 -17.63 -11.25 -21.81
CA ASN A 210 -17.81 -10.12 -22.72
C ASN A 210 -16.53 -9.35 -23.04
N ALA A 211 -15.44 -9.59 -22.28
CA ALA A 211 -14.11 -9.04 -22.56
C ALA A 211 -13.35 -9.85 -23.62
N TYR A 212 -13.82 -11.07 -23.97
CA TYR A 212 -13.22 -11.95 -24.98
C TYR A 212 -14.13 -12.05 -26.20
N ASP A 213 -13.61 -11.72 -27.38
CA ASP A 213 -14.35 -11.75 -28.64
C ASP A 213 -13.94 -12.92 -29.58
N GLY A 214 -13.18 -13.88 -29.08
CA GLY A 214 -12.66 -15.00 -29.85
C GLY A 214 -11.26 -14.75 -30.44
N GLU A 215 -10.79 -13.51 -30.46
CA GLU A 215 -9.48 -13.14 -30.98
C GLU A 215 -8.69 -12.23 -30.00
N TYR A 216 -9.39 -11.36 -29.27
CA TYR A 216 -8.81 -10.38 -28.36
C TYR A 216 -9.40 -10.48 -26.96
N LEU A 217 -8.55 -10.24 -25.96
CA LEU A 217 -8.96 -9.94 -24.59
C LEU A 217 -8.88 -8.44 -24.34
N ARG A 218 -9.96 -7.86 -23.77
CA ARG A 218 -10.04 -6.47 -23.36
C ARG A 218 -9.85 -6.37 -21.86
N PHE A 219 -8.82 -5.66 -21.44
CA PHE A 219 -8.55 -5.39 -20.03
C PHE A 219 -8.91 -3.95 -19.69
N HIS A 220 -9.54 -3.76 -18.55
CA HIS A 220 -9.64 -2.47 -17.88
C HIS A 220 -8.85 -2.57 -16.58
N GLN A 221 -7.62 -2.04 -16.57
CA GLN A 221 -6.74 -2.16 -15.42
C GLN A 221 -7.29 -1.35 -14.25
N SER A 222 -7.50 -2.00 -13.12
CA SER A 222 -8.02 -1.39 -11.88
C SER A 222 -7.10 -0.32 -11.31
N LYS A 223 -5.78 -0.45 -11.54
CA LYS A 223 -4.78 0.56 -11.16
C LYS A 223 -4.39 1.39 -12.39
N GLY A 224 -4.77 2.66 -12.38
CA GLY A 224 -4.45 3.61 -13.45
C GLY A 224 -5.49 3.70 -14.57
N GLY A 225 -6.56 2.88 -14.56
CA GLY A 225 -7.69 2.98 -15.49
C GLY A 225 -7.35 2.67 -16.95
N VAL A 226 -6.19 2.08 -17.25
CA VAL A 226 -5.72 1.83 -18.61
C VAL A 226 -6.61 0.77 -19.28
N ARG A 227 -7.07 1.06 -20.47
CA ARG A 227 -7.82 0.11 -21.33
C ARG A 227 -6.89 -0.49 -22.37
N LEU A 228 -6.85 -1.82 -22.45
CA LEU A 228 -6.00 -2.57 -23.36
C LEU A 228 -6.84 -3.53 -24.17
N LYS A 229 -6.48 -3.71 -25.45
CA LYS A 229 -7.00 -4.76 -26.34
C LYS A 229 -5.81 -5.61 -26.77
N VAL A 230 -5.71 -6.83 -26.22
CA VAL A 230 -4.56 -7.72 -26.39
C VAL A 230 -4.98 -8.91 -27.25
N LYS A 231 -4.25 -9.14 -28.33
CA LYS A 231 -4.48 -10.33 -29.18
C LYS A 231 -4.10 -11.58 -28.41
N VAL A 232 -4.97 -12.59 -28.46
CA VAL A 232 -4.78 -13.84 -27.74
C VAL A 232 -3.86 -14.76 -28.53
N ALA A 233 -2.80 -15.26 -27.89
CA ALA A 233 -1.89 -16.26 -28.47
C ALA A 233 -2.65 -17.58 -28.75
N ALA A 234 -2.22 -18.32 -29.78
CA ALA A 234 -2.94 -19.50 -30.25
C ALA A 234 -3.24 -20.54 -29.15
N GLY A 235 -2.28 -20.84 -28.28
CA GLY A 235 -2.46 -21.79 -27.17
C GLY A 235 -3.50 -21.30 -26.16
N LEU A 236 -3.45 -20.03 -25.78
CA LEU A 236 -4.42 -19.43 -24.87
C LEU A 236 -5.82 -19.34 -25.51
N LYS A 237 -5.89 -19.11 -26.82
CA LYS A 237 -7.15 -19.13 -27.56
C LYS A 237 -7.83 -20.51 -27.47
N VAL A 238 -7.09 -21.57 -27.72
CA VAL A 238 -7.63 -22.95 -27.59
C VAL A 238 -8.14 -23.20 -26.17
N ALA A 239 -7.41 -22.78 -25.15
CA ALA A 239 -7.85 -22.92 -23.77
C ALA A 239 -9.13 -22.13 -23.49
N LEU A 240 -9.25 -20.88 -23.96
CA LEU A 240 -10.43 -20.05 -23.74
C LEU A 240 -11.66 -20.54 -24.52
N ASP A 241 -11.47 -20.98 -25.78
CA ASP A 241 -12.57 -21.47 -26.62
C ASP A 241 -13.13 -22.81 -26.13
N GLY A 242 -12.31 -23.62 -25.45
CA GLY A 242 -12.72 -24.89 -24.85
C GLY A 242 -13.42 -24.78 -23.49
N MET A 243 -13.48 -23.58 -22.91
CA MET A 243 -14.08 -23.39 -21.58
C MET A 243 -15.60 -23.20 -21.66
N PRO A 244 -16.38 -23.76 -20.71
CA PRO A 244 -17.82 -23.47 -20.61
C PRO A 244 -18.04 -22.00 -20.25
N ARG A 245 -19.11 -21.39 -20.81
CA ARG A 245 -19.45 -19.97 -20.58
C ARG A 245 -20.74 -19.82 -19.76
N ASP A 246 -20.94 -20.72 -18.83
CA ASP A 246 -22.09 -20.80 -17.92
C ASP A 246 -22.03 -19.80 -16.75
N HIS A 247 -20.92 -19.09 -16.61
CA HIS A 247 -20.71 -18.06 -15.60
C HIS A 247 -20.22 -16.74 -16.25
N LEU A 248 -20.52 -15.60 -15.61
CA LEU A 248 -20.07 -14.28 -16.09
C LEU A 248 -18.53 -14.15 -16.15
N ARG A 249 -17.82 -14.72 -15.17
CA ARG A 249 -16.35 -14.62 -15.05
C ARG A 249 -15.67 -15.76 -15.79
N ILE A 250 -14.52 -15.43 -16.41
CA ILE A 250 -13.67 -16.41 -17.10
C ILE A 250 -12.93 -17.29 -16.07
N CYS A 251 -12.33 -16.68 -15.03
CA CYS A 251 -11.54 -17.39 -14.03
C CYS A 251 -12.39 -17.72 -12.81
N LEU A 252 -12.67 -19.00 -12.61
CA LEU A 252 -13.42 -19.52 -11.48
C LEU A 252 -12.54 -20.40 -10.60
N ASN A 253 -12.89 -20.52 -9.33
CA ASN A 253 -12.24 -21.44 -8.38
C ASN A 253 -12.71 -22.90 -8.60
N SER A 254 -12.15 -23.84 -7.85
CA SER A 254 -12.50 -25.27 -7.94
C SER A 254 -13.96 -25.59 -7.63
N ARG A 255 -14.74 -24.63 -7.09
CA ARG A 255 -16.17 -24.76 -6.80
C ARG A 255 -17.06 -24.05 -7.84
N GLY A 256 -16.51 -23.62 -8.99
CA GLY A 256 -17.23 -22.87 -10.01
C GLY A 256 -17.65 -21.46 -9.59
N ARG A 257 -17.01 -20.84 -8.60
CA ARG A 257 -17.34 -19.51 -8.10
C ARG A 257 -16.22 -18.49 -8.42
N PRO A 258 -16.53 -17.20 -8.55
CA PRO A 258 -15.52 -16.17 -8.70
C PRO A 258 -14.49 -16.23 -7.58
N TRP A 259 -13.24 -16.00 -7.94
CA TRP A 259 -12.15 -15.92 -6.98
C TRP A 259 -12.27 -14.68 -6.09
N THR A 260 -12.08 -14.85 -4.78
CA THR A 260 -11.67 -13.76 -3.92
C THR A 260 -10.15 -13.60 -3.99
N LYS A 261 -9.64 -12.40 -3.74
CA LYS A 261 -8.19 -12.12 -3.77
C LYS A 261 -7.41 -13.04 -2.83
N ASP A 262 -7.91 -13.20 -1.60
CA ASP A 262 -7.23 -13.99 -0.56
C ASP A 262 -7.38 -15.49 -0.82
N GLY A 263 -8.55 -15.93 -1.30
CA GLY A 263 -8.79 -17.32 -1.69
C GLY A 263 -7.85 -17.76 -2.82
N PHE A 264 -7.69 -16.91 -3.85
CA PHE A 264 -6.74 -17.18 -4.93
C PHE A 264 -5.29 -17.26 -4.40
N LYS A 265 -4.87 -16.26 -3.61
CA LYS A 265 -3.52 -16.23 -3.04
C LYS A 265 -3.22 -17.49 -2.21
N THR A 266 -4.19 -17.93 -1.40
CA THR A 266 -4.03 -19.14 -0.57
C THR A 266 -3.93 -20.40 -1.41
N SER A 267 -4.81 -20.56 -2.42
CA SER A 267 -4.77 -21.73 -3.32
C SER A 267 -3.52 -21.74 -4.18
N TRP A 268 -3.09 -20.56 -4.66
CA TRP A 268 -1.85 -20.40 -5.41
C TRP A 268 -0.62 -20.79 -4.59
N GLY A 269 -0.51 -20.30 -3.34
CA GLY A 269 0.60 -20.65 -2.45
C GLY A 269 0.68 -22.15 -2.19
N LYS A 270 -0.45 -22.78 -1.86
CA LYS A 270 -0.52 -24.24 -1.67
C LYS A 270 -0.07 -25.03 -2.90
N GLU A 271 -0.38 -24.53 -4.09
CA GLU A 271 0.03 -25.18 -5.32
C GLU A 271 1.52 -25.01 -5.59
N LEU A 272 2.10 -23.85 -5.32
CA LEU A 272 3.54 -23.65 -5.40
C LEU A 272 4.27 -24.58 -4.42
N ASP A 273 3.79 -24.65 -3.17
CA ASP A 273 4.34 -25.55 -2.13
C ASP A 273 4.28 -27.02 -2.59
N ARG A 274 3.15 -27.47 -3.19
CA ARG A 274 2.97 -28.83 -3.72
C ARG A 274 3.97 -29.16 -4.84
N LEU A 275 4.26 -28.18 -5.69
CA LEU A 275 5.16 -28.33 -6.84
C LEU A 275 6.62 -28.08 -6.47
N GLY A 276 6.94 -27.68 -5.24
CA GLY A 276 8.29 -27.30 -4.83
C GLY A 276 8.80 -26.05 -5.55
N ILE A 277 7.92 -25.15 -5.98
CA ILE A 277 8.28 -23.90 -6.64
C ILE A 277 8.43 -22.82 -5.57
N GLU A 278 9.66 -22.43 -5.31
CA GLU A 278 10.04 -21.46 -4.27
C GLU A 278 10.33 -20.08 -4.87
N ASP A 279 10.39 -19.06 -4.00
CA ASP A 279 10.83 -17.68 -4.26
C ASP A 279 9.97 -16.85 -5.22
N VAL A 280 8.99 -17.42 -5.90
CA VAL A 280 8.14 -16.72 -6.86
C VAL A 280 6.69 -16.63 -6.40
N THR A 281 5.97 -15.65 -6.94
CA THR A 281 4.54 -15.45 -6.73
C THR A 281 3.84 -15.27 -8.07
N PHE A 282 2.50 -15.25 -8.06
CA PHE A 282 1.71 -14.91 -9.27
C PHE A 282 2.10 -13.55 -9.87
N HIS A 283 2.42 -12.57 -9.02
CA HIS A 283 2.74 -11.22 -9.50
C HIS A 283 4.07 -11.18 -10.27
N ASP A 284 4.98 -12.08 -9.98
CA ASP A 284 6.30 -12.13 -10.62
C ASP A 284 6.21 -12.63 -12.07
N LEU A 285 5.10 -13.33 -12.46
CA LEU A 285 4.78 -13.65 -13.86
C LEU A 285 4.73 -12.41 -14.76
N ARG A 286 4.38 -11.24 -14.19
CA ARG A 286 4.34 -9.98 -14.92
C ARG A 286 5.76 -9.48 -15.28
N GLY A 287 6.72 -9.67 -14.37
CA GLY A 287 8.14 -9.42 -14.64
C GLY A 287 8.71 -10.43 -15.64
N THR A 288 8.36 -11.71 -15.48
CA THR A 288 8.72 -12.80 -16.39
C THR A 288 8.24 -12.54 -17.82
N PHE A 289 6.97 -12.12 -18.00
CA PHE A 289 6.44 -11.73 -19.30
C PHE A 289 7.26 -10.61 -19.96
N ILE A 290 7.54 -9.53 -19.23
CA ILE A 290 8.31 -8.39 -19.74
C ILE A 290 9.70 -8.85 -20.21
N THR A 291 10.38 -9.63 -19.37
CA THR A 291 11.73 -10.10 -19.64
C THR A 291 11.75 -11.06 -20.82
N ALA A 292 10.86 -12.04 -20.87
CA ALA A 292 10.74 -13.00 -21.97
C ALA A 292 10.46 -12.30 -23.32
N ARG A 293 9.49 -11.37 -23.37
CA ARG A 293 9.20 -10.62 -24.62
C ARG A 293 10.39 -9.77 -25.06
N ARG A 294 11.12 -9.20 -24.11
CA ARG A 294 12.33 -8.45 -24.45
C ARG A 294 13.45 -9.34 -25.01
N MET A 295 13.62 -10.52 -24.45
CA MET A 295 14.59 -11.53 -24.95
C MET A 295 14.26 -11.99 -26.36
N GLU A 296 12.97 -12.11 -26.69
CA GLU A 296 12.50 -12.43 -28.05
C GLU A 296 12.65 -11.26 -29.02
N GLY A 297 13.09 -10.09 -28.58
CA GLY A 297 13.37 -8.92 -29.42
C GLY A 297 12.26 -7.89 -29.52
N SER A 298 11.17 -8.04 -28.76
CA SER A 298 10.09 -7.02 -28.72
C SER A 298 10.61 -5.67 -28.22
N SER A 299 10.09 -4.57 -28.75
CA SER A 299 10.40 -3.23 -28.24
C SER A 299 9.79 -3.00 -26.85
N ILE A 300 10.35 -2.07 -26.09
CA ILE A 300 9.79 -1.70 -24.78
C ILE A 300 8.37 -1.12 -24.96
N GLU A 301 8.17 -0.39 -26.02
CA GLU A 301 6.91 0.23 -26.42
C GLU A 301 5.84 -0.83 -26.71
N ASP A 302 6.18 -1.88 -27.48
CA ASP A 302 5.25 -2.99 -27.77
C ASP A 302 4.88 -3.77 -26.51
N ILE A 303 5.87 -4.04 -25.63
CA ILE A 303 5.61 -4.69 -24.34
C ILE A 303 4.68 -3.82 -23.47
N ALA A 304 4.87 -2.48 -23.49
CA ALA A 304 4.02 -1.54 -22.77
C ALA A 304 2.56 -1.61 -23.24
N LEU A 305 2.31 -1.68 -24.56
CA LEU A 305 0.99 -1.78 -25.16
C LEU A 305 0.23 -3.04 -24.73
N ILE A 306 0.94 -4.16 -24.52
CA ILE A 306 0.33 -5.42 -24.09
C ILE A 306 0.12 -5.44 -22.59
N SER A 307 1.16 -5.08 -21.82
CA SER A 307 1.18 -5.24 -20.37
C SER A 307 0.54 -4.08 -19.59
N GLY A 308 0.41 -2.91 -20.24
CA GLY A 308 -0.12 -1.68 -19.62
C GLY A 308 0.82 -1.09 -18.55
N HIS A 309 2.11 -1.33 -18.68
CA HIS A 309 3.13 -0.61 -17.93
C HIS A 309 3.49 0.69 -18.62
N SER A 310 3.97 1.67 -17.86
CA SER A 310 4.72 2.78 -18.46
C SER A 310 6.08 2.28 -18.97
N VAL A 311 6.60 2.94 -20.00
CA VAL A 311 7.95 2.67 -20.53
C VAL A 311 9.02 2.74 -19.43
N SER A 312 8.89 3.68 -18.50
CA SER A 312 9.80 3.82 -17.37
C SER A 312 9.74 2.65 -16.38
N GLU A 313 8.54 2.09 -16.16
CA GLU A 313 8.40 0.88 -15.31
C GLU A 313 9.03 -0.34 -15.97
N ILE A 314 8.86 -0.52 -17.28
CA ILE A 314 9.48 -1.62 -18.03
C ILE A 314 11.01 -1.49 -17.99
N ARG A 315 11.54 -0.30 -18.28
CA ARG A 315 13.00 -0.06 -18.18
C ARG A 315 13.54 -0.45 -16.81
N ARG A 316 12.85 -0.06 -15.74
CA ARG A 316 13.25 -0.38 -14.36
C ARG A 316 13.21 -1.88 -14.04
N VAL A 317 12.30 -2.65 -14.65
CA VAL A 317 12.28 -4.12 -14.55
C VAL A 317 13.48 -4.70 -15.30
N LEU A 318 13.72 -4.25 -16.53
CA LEU A 318 14.77 -4.78 -17.38
C LEU A 318 16.20 -4.42 -16.91
N GLU A 319 16.40 -3.22 -16.32
CA GLU A 319 17.69 -2.81 -15.77
C GLU A 319 18.24 -3.80 -14.71
N LYS A 320 17.38 -4.54 -14.04
CA LYS A 320 17.78 -5.55 -13.05
C LYS A 320 18.02 -6.95 -13.64
N HIS A 321 17.27 -7.31 -14.68
CA HIS A 321 17.28 -8.67 -15.24
C HIS A 321 17.96 -8.75 -16.59
N TYR A 322 18.22 -7.62 -17.19
CA TYR A 322 18.89 -7.51 -18.47
C TYR A 322 20.17 -6.72 -18.29
N LEU A 323 21.19 -7.15 -19.02
CA LEU A 323 22.44 -6.40 -19.18
C LEU A 323 22.14 -4.91 -19.33
N SER A 324 22.93 -4.08 -18.69
CA SER A 324 22.73 -2.64 -18.72
C SER A 324 22.46 -2.15 -20.16
N PRO A 325 21.70 -1.10 -20.38
CA PRO A 325 21.44 -0.53 -21.73
C PRO A 325 22.70 -0.35 -22.56
N LYS A 326 23.85 -0.17 -21.89
CA LYS A 326 25.19 -0.10 -22.51
C LYS A 326 25.63 -1.43 -23.11
N GLN A 327 25.33 -2.56 -22.46
CA GLN A 327 25.71 -3.88 -22.94
C GLN A 327 24.81 -4.34 -24.08
N GLU A 328 23.52 -4.02 -24.02
CA GLU A 328 22.58 -4.29 -25.12
C GLU A 328 22.94 -3.51 -26.40
N ALA A 329 23.36 -2.25 -26.24
CA ALA A 329 23.87 -1.44 -27.35
C ALA A 329 25.16 -2.04 -27.91
N SER A 330 26.07 -2.50 -27.05
CA SER A 330 27.32 -3.18 -27.43
C SER A 330 27.02 -4.45 -28.20
N ASP A 331 26.16 -5.32 -27.70
CA ASP A 331 25.79 -6.59 -28.34
C ASP A 331 25.11 -6.36 -29.71
N LYS A 332 24.26 -5.33 -29.84
CA LYS A 332 23.68 -4.95 -31.14
C LYS A 332 24.75 -4.53 -32.17
N VAL A 333 25.75 -3.79 -31.72
CA VAL A 333 26.88 -3.39 -32.58
C VAL A 333 27.65 -4.63 -33.04
N ILE A 334 28.01 -5.52 -32.13
CA ILE A 334 28.72 -6.74 -32.46
C ILE A 334 27.93 -7.64 -33.41
N ARG A 335 26.66 -7.88 -33.14
CA ARG A 335 25.78 -8.67 -34.05
C ARG A 335 25.65 -8.05 -35.44
N ARG A 336 25.64 -6.70 -35.54
CA ARG A 336 25.69 -6.03 -36.85
C ARG A 336 27.00 -6.25 -37.57
N MET A 337 28.12 -6.15 -36.85
CA MET A 337 29.46 -6.41 -37.41
C MET A 337 29.55 -7.83 -37.95
N ASP A 338 29.10 -8.84 -37.18
CA ASP A 338 29.13 -10.25 -37.59
C ASP A 338 28.28 -10.50 -38.84
N ARG A 339 27.07 -9.90 -38.93
CA ARG A 339 26.20 -9.98 -40.12
C ARG A 339 26.87 -9.36 -41.35
N THR A 340 27.59 -8.27 -41.19
CA THR A 340 28.27 -7.58 -42.27
C THR A 340 29.48 -8.38 -42.75
N GLN A 341 30.23 -9.02 -41.83
CA GLN A 341 31.33 -9.89 -42.18
C GLN A 341 30.86 -11.15 -42.91
N ARG A 342 29.74 -11.77 -42.47
CA ARG A 342 29.18 -12.95 -43.17
C ARG A 342 28.71 -12.60 -44.58
N LYS A 343 28.14 -11.41 -44.82
CA LYS A 343 27.74 -10.94 -46.16
C LYS A 343 28.93 -10.60 -47.08
N ARG A 344 30.11 -10.34 -46.53
CA ARG A 344 31.34 -10.08 -47.32
C ARG A 344 32.11 -11.34 -47.68
N LYS A 345 31.76 -12.47 -47.02
CA LYS A 345 32.41 -13.78 -47.28
C LYS A 345 31.53 -14.73 -48.13
N ALA A 346 30.28 -14.34 -48.39
CA ALA A 346 29.36 -14.98 -49.33
C ALA A 346 29.32 -14.19 -50.65
#